data_f6618e71cc9eef5b76775e021ee4de87
#
_entry.id   f6618e71cc9eef5b76775e021ee4de87
#
_cell.length_a   1.000
_cell.length_b   1.000
_cell.length_c   1.000
_cell.angle_alpha   90.00
_cell.angle_beta   90.00
_cell.angle_gamma   90.00
#
_symmetry.space_group_name_H-M   'P 1'
#
loop_
_entity.id
_entity.type
_entity.pdbx_description
1 polymer ?
#
loop_
_entity_poly.entity_id
_entity_poly.type
_entity_poly.pdbx_seq_one_letter_code
_entity_poly.pdbx_strand_id
1 'polypeptide(L)'
;RGLDSEGQLPGPLKVQRKARMLWQQASRMQSSPDQFLTRINAYAFATAEENASGGVIVTAPTCGSAGVMPALVYALRHEMFIGDRAIREAFLASAAVGFIAKHNASIAGAEVGCQGEIGVASAMAAAFVADARGYRSRVTENAAEVALEHHLGITCDPVQGYVQIPCIERNAMGAIKAYNAAVITSGTDPYSQRVSLDAAI
;
A
#
# COMPACT_ATOMS: atom_id res chain seq x y z
N ARG A 1 -16.25 -8.04 2.53
CA ARG A 1 -16.07 -9.10 3.52
C ARG A 1 -15.16 -8.63 4.65
N GLY A 2 -13.88 -8.29 4.40
CA GLY A 2 -12.95 -7.87 5.46
C GLY A 2 -13.43 -6.67 6.29
N LEU A 3 -14.15 -5.72 5.70
CA LEU A 3 -14.75 -4.59 6.41
C LEU A 3 -15.90 -4.97 7.35
N ASP A 4 -16.47 -6.16 7.20
CA ASP A 4 -17.58 -6.65 8.02
C ASP A 4 -17.13 -7.71 9.04
N SER A 5 -15.88 -8.18 8.92
CA SER A 5 -15.33 -9.24 9.77
C SER A 5 -14.95 -8.69 11.15
N GLU A 6 -15.26 -9.46 12.19
CA GLU A 6 -14.99 -9.15 13.59
C GLU A 6 -14.19 -10.24 14.30
N GLY A 7 -13.82 -9.98 15.55
CA GLY A 7 -13.18 -10.93 16.43
C GLY A 7 -11.65 -10.93 16.31
N GLN A 8 -11.04 -12.06 16.63
CA GLN A 8 -9.60 -12.24 16.65
C GLN A 8 -9.10 -12.96 15.39
N LEU A 9 -7.89 -12.61 14.99
CA LEU A 9 -7.16 -13.37 13.97
C LEU A 9 -6.74 -14.73 14.52
N PRO A 10 -6.63 -15.76 13.68
CA PRO A 10 -6.11 -17.05 14.10
C PRO A 10 -4.66 -16.95 14.58
N GLY A 11 -4.29 -17.86 15.49
CA GLY A 11 -2.93 -17.96 16.03
C GLY A 11 -2.81 -17.49 17.47
N PRO A 12 -1.62 -17.64 18.06
CA PRO A 12 -1.37 -17.44 19.48
C PRO A 12 -1.37 -15.95 19.89
N LEU A 13 -1.15 -15.01 18.97
CA LEU A 13 -1.06 -13.59 19.27
C LEU A 13 -2.42 -12.95 19.61
N LYS A 14 -3.53 -13.62 19.29
CA LYS A 14 -4.91 -13.14 19.56
C LYS A 14 -5.17 -11.70 19.11
N VAL A 15 -4.60 -11.32 17.95
CA VAL A 15 -4.71 -9.97 17.40
C VAL A 15 -6.17 -9.67 17.08
N GLN A 16 -6.67 -8.54 17.60
CA GLN A 16 -8.03 -8.09 17.32
C GLN A 16 -8.12 -7.51 15.91
N ARG A 17 -9.18 -7.85 15.17
CA ARG A 17 -9.49 -7.23 13.89
C ARG A 17 -9.86 -5.75 14.10
N LYS A 18 -9.29 -4.87 13.27
CA LYS A 18 -9.47 -3.42 13.35
C LYS A 18 -10.21 -2.84 12.15
N ALA A 19 -10.27 -3.55 11.02
CA ALA A 19 -10.83 -3.03 9.78
C ALA A 19 -12.26 -2.50 9.95
N ARG A 20 -13.14 -3.28 10.57
CA ARG A 20 -14.53 -2.87 10.79
C ARG A 20 -14.65 -1.66 11.71
N MET A 21 -13.85 -1.60 12.78
CA MET A 21 -13.86 -0.47 13.70
C MET A 21 -13.44 0.83 13.01
N LEU A 22 -12.36 0.77 12.21
CA LEU A 22 -11.88 1.90 11.42
C LEU A 22 -12.93 2.34 10.38
N TRP A 23 -13.58 1.39 9.70
CA TRP A 23 -14.64 1.68 8.74
C TRP A 23 -15.83 2.37 9.39
N GLN A 24 -16.30 1.87 10.54
CA GLN A 24 -17.38 2.48 11.30
C GLN A 24 -17.00 3.87 11.82
N GLN A 25 -15.77 4.04 12.28
CA GLN A 25 -15.24 5.36 12.68
C GLN A 25 -15.25 6.33 11.50
N ALA A 26 -14.70 5.94 10.34
CA ALA A 26 -14.70 6.76 9.14
C ALA A 26 -16.11 7.18 8.69
N SER A 27 -17.09 6.28 8.85
CA SER A 27 -18.49 6.56 8.50
C SER A 27 -19.15 7.61 9.40
N ARG A 28 -18.64 7.80 10.62
CA ARG A 28 -19.09 8.84 11.56
C ARG A 28 -18.37 10.17 11.40
N MET A 29 -17.22 10.18 10.71
CA MET A 29 -16.41 11.37 10.45
C MET A 29 -16.96 12.12 9.25
N GLN A 30 -18.02 12.92 9.41
CA GLN A 30 -18.54 13.73 8.29
C GLN A 30 -17.59 14.88 8.00
N SER A 31 -17.09 14.94 6.75
CA SER A 31 -16.24 16.02 6.23
C SER A 31 -14.96 16.32 7.06
N SER A 32 -14.51 15.37 7.86
CA SER A 32 -13.24 15.49 8.58
C SER A 32 -12.06 15.23 7.64
N PRO A 33 -10.95 15.99 7.72
CA PRO A 33 -9.72 15.70 7.00
C PRO A 33 -9.22 14.26 7.21
N ASP A 34 -9.45 13.71 8.40
CA ASP A 34 -9.00 12.36 8.76
C ASP A 34 -9.87 11.24 8.17
N GLN A 35 -11.07 11.57 7.67
CA GLN A 35 -12.00 10.56 7.15
C GLN A 35 -11.38 9.73 6.02
N PHE A 36 -10.77 10.40 5.05
CA PHE A 36 -10.14 9.73 3.90
C PHE A 36 -8.98 8.83 4.32
N LEU A 37 -8.12 9.30 5.23
CA LEU A 37 -7.01 8.51 5.76
C LEU A 37 -7.52 7.30 6.54
N THR A 38 -8.56 7.49 7.36
CA THR A 38 -9.17 6.39 8.12
C THR A 38 -9.79 5.34 7.20
N ARG A 39 -10.38 5.75 6.07
CA ARG A 39 -10.90 4.82 5.05
C ARG A 39 -9.78 4.01 4.39
N ILE A 40 -8.68 4.64 3.97
CA ILE A 40 -7.51 3.93 3.43
C ILE A 40 -6.99 2.90 4.44
N ASN A 41 -6.87 3.28 5.71
CA ASN A 41 -6.47 2.36 6.77
C ASN A 41 -7.44 1.18 6.88
N ALA A 42 -8.75 1.44 6.91
CA ALA A 42 -9.76 0.39 6.98
C ALA A 42 -9.65 -0.61 5.83
N TYR A 43 -9.43 -0.14 4.60
CA TYR A 43 -9.26 -0.98 3.41
C TYR A 43 -7.98 -1.83 3.47
N ALA A 44 -6.86 -1.23 3.92
CA ALA A 44 -5.60 -1.95 4.08
C ALA A 44 -5.70 -3.05 5.14
N PHE A 45 -6.27 -2.73 6.31
CA PHE A 45 -6.53 -3.69 7.37
C PHE A 45 -7.47 -4.80 6.89
N ALA A 46 -8.56 -4.47 6.17
CA ALA A 46 -9.53 -5.44 5.70
C ALA A 46 -8.88 -6.55 4.86
N THR A 47 -7.99 -6.18 3.93
CA THR A 47 -7.30 -7.16 3.09
C THR A 47 -6.21 -7.91 3.86
N ALA A 48 -5.41 -7.21 4.67
CA ALA A 48 -4.34 -7.83 5.44
C ALA A 48 -4.87 -8.80 6.51
N GLU A 49 -5.99 -8.48 7.16
CA GLU A 49 -6.67 -9.35 8.11
C GLU A 49 -7.30 -10.58 7.45
N GLU A 50 -7.88 -10.43 6.25
CA GLU A 50 -8.37 -11.57 5.47
C GLU A 50 -7.23 -12.49 5.05
N ASN A 51 -6.09 -11.92 4.61
CA ASN A 51 -4.88 -12.70 4.33
C ASN A 51 -4.42 -13.48 5.57
N ALA A 52 -4.28 -12.81 6.71
CA ALA A 52 -3.85 -13.43 7.98
C ALA A 52 -4.82 -14.50 8.50
N SER A 53 -6.06 -14.50 8.02
CA SER A 53 -7.09 -15.48 8.38
C SER A 53 -7.22 -16.64 7.40
N GLY A 54 -6.31 -16.74 6.41
CA GLY A 54 -6.37 -17.77 5.36
C GLY A 54 -7.47 -17.52 4.31
N GLY A 55 -7.99 -16.31 4.24
CA GLY A 55 -8.94 -15.91 3.19
C GLY A 55 -8.28 -15.82 1.83
N VAL A 56 -9.09 -15.97 0.76
CA VAL A 56 -8.61 -15.79 -0.61
C VAL A 56 -8.51 -14.30 -0.92
N ILE A 57 -7.31 -13.86 -1.26
CA ILE A 57 -7.00 -12.49 -1.66
C ILE A 57 -6.25 -12.46 -2.98
N VAL A 58 -6.29 -11.32 -3.67
CA VAL A 58 -5.37 -11.02 -4.78
C VAL A 58 -4.24 -10.19 -4.22
N THR A 59 -3.00 -10.57 -4.52
CA THR A 59 -1.83 -9.95 -3.92
C THR A 59 -0.80 -9.50 -4.94
N ALA A 60 -0.12 -8.40 -4.64
CA ALA A 60 1.09 -7.93 -5.29
C ALA A 60 1.80 -6.90 -4.39
N PRO A 61 3.13 -6.98 -4.22
CA PRO A 61 4.04 -7.99 -4.78
C PRO A 61 4.02 -9.32 -4.03
N THR A 62 3.64 -9.34 -2.74
CA THR A 62 3.65 -10.52 -1.88
C THR A 62 2.42 -10.56 -0.96
N CYS A 63 2.15 -11.71 -0.32
CA CYS A 63 1.04 -11.86 0.62
C CYS A 63 1.19 -10.97 1.86
N GLY A 64 2.41 -10.75 2.36
CA GLY A 64 2.65 -9.91 3.54
C GLY A 64 2.34 -8.43 3.31
N SER A 65 2.37 -7.98 2.06
CA SER A 65 2.04 -6.61 1.65
C SER A 65 0.67 -6.48 0.94
N ALA A 66 -0.15 -7.52 1.00
CA ALA A 66 -1.40 -7.63 0.23
C ALA A 66 -2.44 -6.54 0.51
N GLY A 67 -2.33 -5.80 1.60
CA GLY A 67 -3.26 -4.72 1.95
C GLY A 67 -2.95 -3.38 1.29
N VAL A 68 -1.71 -3.14 0.81
CA VAL A 68 -1.28 -1.83 0.31
C VAL A 68 -2.02 -1.45 -0.97
N MET A 69 -1.88 -2.26 -2.02
CA MET A 69 -2.50 -1.98 -3.33
C MET A 69 -4.02 -1.94 -3.28
N PRO A 70 -4.74 -2.93 -2.71
CA PRO A 70 -6.19 -2.92 -2.69
C PRO A 70 -6.77 -1.70 -1.95
N ALA A 71 -6.09 -1.21 -0.91
CA ALA A 71 -6.54 -0.03 -0.17
C ALA A 71 -6.65 1.18 -1.09
N LEU A 72 -5.64 1.42 -1.93
CA LEU A 72 -5.62 2.58 -2.82
C LEU A 72 -6.46 2.37 -4.07
N VAL A 73 -6.50 1.15 -4.61
CA VAL A 73 -7.43 0.80 -5.70
C VAL A 73 -8.88 1.10 -5.28
N TYR A 74 -9.26 0.63 -4.09
CA TYR A 74 -10.61 0.82 -3.57
C TYR A 74 -10.90 2.30 -3.27
N ALA A 75 -9.94 3.01 -2.64
CA ALA A 75 -10.07 4.43 -2.34
C ALA A 75 -10.20 5.28 -3.62
N LEU A 76 -9.37 5.05 -4.64
CA LEU A 76 -9.46 5.80 -5.88
C LEU A 76 -10.78 5.56 -6.60
N ARG A 77 -11.25 4.31 -6.61
CA ARG A 77 -12.50 3.94 -7.29
C ARG A 77 -13.75 4.48 -6.57
N HIS A 78 -13.82 4.33 -5.24
CA HIS A 78 -15.06 4.57 -4.48
C HIS A 78 -15.10 5.92 -3.77
N GLU A 79 -13.95 6.49 -3.42
CA GLU A 79 -13.88 7.80 -2.75
C GLU A 79 -13.55 8.94 -3.73
N MET A 80 -12.73 8.64 -4.75
CA MET A 80 -12.31 9.63 -5.75
C MET A 80 -13.00 9.44 -7.10
N PHE A 81 -13.80 8.39 -7.27
CA PHE A 81 -14.59 8.08 -8.46
C PHE A 81 -13.75 8.00 -9.75
N ILE A 82 -12.51 7.51 -9.64
CA ILE A 82 -11.66 7.26 -10.81
C ILE A 82 -12.27 6.12 -11.64
N GLY A 83 -12.39 6.36 -12.94
CA GLY A 83 -13.05 5.43 -13.86
C GLY A 83 -12.25 4.13 -14.09
N ASP A 84 -12.96 3.04 -14.40
CA ASP A 84 -12.38 1.71 -14.56
C ASP A 84 -11.27 1.61 -15.61
N ARG A 85 -11.30 2.44 -16.64
CA ARG A 85 -10.23 2.47 -17.65
C ARG A 85 -8.92 2.98 -17.05
N ALA A 86 -8.94 4.12 -16.35
CA ALA A 86 -7.77 4.69 -15.71
C ALA A 86 -7.20 3.74 -14.63
N ILE A 87 -8.07 3.11 -13.85
CA ILE A 87 -7.68 2.08 -12.87
C ILE A 87 -6.92 0.91 -13.55
N ARG A 88 -7.45 0.40 -14.69
CA ARG A 88 -6.78 -0.70 -15.41
C ARG A 88 -5.44 -0.29 -16.02
N GLU A 89 -5.36 0.92 -16.60
CA GLU A 89 -4.12 1.44 -17.18
C GLU A 89 -3.06 1.65 -16.08
N ALA A 90 -3.43 2.19 -14.94
CA ALA A 90 -2.53 2.42 -13.81
C ALA A 90 -1.94 1.12 -13.22
N PHE A 91 -2.62 -0.02 -13.33
CA PHE A 91 -2.02 -1.31 -12.96
C PHE A 91 -0.79 -1.66 -13.81
N LEU A 92 -0.69 -1.18 -15.05
CA LEU A 92 0.49 -1.41 -15.89
C LEU A 92 1.70 -0.64 -15.35
N ALA A 93 1.52 0.62 -14.96
CA ALA A 93 2.58 1.41 -14.31
C ALA A 93 3.04 0.77 -12.99
N SER A 94 2.07 0.35 -12.18
CA SER A 94 2.34 -0.38 -10.93
C SER A 94 3.13 -1.68 -11.17
N ALA A 95 2.71 -2.48 -12.15
CA ALA A 95 3.38 -3.73 -12.49
C ALA A 95 4.81 -3.50 -12.98
N ALA A 96 5.07 -2.46 -13.76
CA ALA A 96 6.41 -2.10 -14.21
C ALA A 96 7.34 -1.87 -13.02
N VAL A 97 6.92 -1.07 -12.01
CA VAL A 97 7.68 -0.85 -10.78
C VAL A 97 7.98 -2.17 -10.06
N GLY A 98 6.97 -3.02 -9.88
CA GLY A 98 7.15 -4.31 -9.21
C GLY A 98 8.11 -5.25 -9.96
N PHE A 99 8.08 -5.27 -11.29
CA PHE A 99 9.00 -6.07 -12.10
C PHE A 99 10.44 -5.54 -12.05
N ILE A 100 10.63 -4.22 -12.06
CA ILE A 100 11.95 -3.61 -11.91
C ILE A 100 12.55 -3.99 -10.55
N ALA A 101 11.79 -3.83 -9.46
CA ALA A 101 12.23 -4.18 -8.13
C ALA A 101 12.55 -5.68 -8.00
N LYS A 102 11.71 -6.55 -8.58
CA LYS A 102 11.94 -8.00 -8.57
C LYS A 102 13.19 -8.39 -9.36
N HIS A 103 13.51 -7.67 -10.44
CA HIS A 103 14.65 -7.97 -11.31
C HIS A 103 15.97 -7.46 -10.73
N ASN A 104 15.99 -6.23 -10.20
CA ASN A 104 17.21 -5.53 -9.79
C ASN A 104 17.56 -5.77 -8.31
N ALA A 105 16.58 -6.15 -7.49
CA ALA A 105 16.75 -6.43 -6.06
C ALA A 105 15.95 -7.68 -5.65
N SER A 106 15.11 -7.55 -4.61
CA SER A 106 14.17 -8.60 -4.17
C SER A 106 12.88 -7.97 -3.64
N ILE A 107 11.80 -8.73 -3.76
CA ILE A 107 10.49 -8.41 -3.16
C ILE A 107 10.22 -9.23 -1.90
N ALA A 108 11.16 -10.10 -1.51
CA ALA A 108 10.96 -11.04 -0.40
C ALA A 108 11.41 -10.41 0.92
N GLY A 109 10.47 -10.24 1.86
CA GLY A 109 10.78 -9.72 3.19
C GLY A 109 11.83 -10.53 3.94
N ALA A 110 11.91 -11.84 3.70
CA ALA A 110 12.92 -12.72 4.29
C ALA A 110 14.35 -12.44 3.81
N GLU A 111 14.51 -11.89 2.60
CA GLU A 111 15.82 -11.59 2.01
C GLU A 111 16.26 -10.16 2.29
N VAL A 112 15.37 -9.20 2.12
CA VAL A 112 15.68 -7.77 2.14
C VAL A 112 14.89 -6.98 3.18
N GLY A 113 14.14 -7.64 4.04
CA GLY A 113 13.31 -6.98 5.04
C GLY A 113 12.00 -6.41 4.47
N CYS A 114 11.25 -5.75 5.32
CA CYS A 114 10.01 -5.09 4.89
C CYS A 114 10.25 -3.89 3.97
N GLN A 115 11.48 -3.38 3.86
CA GLN A 115 11.82 -2.39 2.84
C GLN A 115 11.57 -2.93 1.42
N GLY A 116 11.88 -4.21 1.14
CA GLY A 116 11.61 -4.85 -0.14
C GLY A 116 10.18 -5.37 -0.28
N GLU A 117 9.49 -5.65 0.80
CA GLU A 117 8.11 -6.16 0.76
C GLU A 117 7.08 -5.03 0.79
N ILE A 118 6.99 -4.30 1.90
CA ILE A 118 6.07 -3.16 2.05
C ILE A 118 6.54 -1.97 1.22
N GLY A 119 7.87 -1.75 1.13
CA GLY A 119 8.44 -0.65 0.35
C GLY A 119 8.13 -0.79 -1.14
N VAL A 120 8.33 -1.97 -1.72
CA VAL A 120 7.97 -2.20 -3.13
C VAL A 120 6.46 -2.11 -3.34
N ALA A 121 5.64 -2.68 -2.44
CA ALA A 121 4.19 -2.52 -2.52
C ALA A 121 3.76 -1.05 -2.48
N SER A 122 4.40 -0.25 -1.63
CA SER A 122 4.16 1.19 -1.52
C SER A 122 4.61 1.94 -2.79
N ALA A 123 5.76 1.62 -3.36
CA ALA A 123 6.23 2.17 -4.63
C ALA A 123 5.28 1.85 -5.79
N MET A 124 4.87 0.58 -5.91
CA MET A 124 3.86 0.13 -6.87
C MET A 124 2.55 0.91 -6.73
N ALA A 125 2.09 1.09 -5.49
CA ALA A 125 0.86 1.79 -5.19
C ALA A 125 0.96 3.31 -5.43
N ALA A 126 2.12 3.92 -5.18
CA ALA A 126 2.36 5.33 -5.49
C ALA A 126 2.34 5.59 -7.00
N ALA A 127 3.00 4.73 -7.78
CA ALA A 127 2.91 4.76 -9.23
C ALA A 127 1.47 4.60 -9.72
N PHE A 128 0.73 3.64 -9.16
CA PHE A 128 -0.69 3.43 -9.45
C PHE A 128 -1.52 4.68 -9.20
N VAL A 129 -1.36 5.34 -8.04
CA VAL A 129 -2.11 6.55 -7.69
C VAL A 129 -1.78 7.70 -8.63
N ALA A 130 -0.50 7.91 -8.94
CA ALA A 130 -0.07 8.98 -9.84
C ALA A 130 -0.61 8.76 -11.26
N ASP A 131 -0.46 7.56 -11.81
CA ASP A 131 -0.91 7.23 -13.16
C ASP A 131 -2.45 7.28 -13.29
N ALA A 132 -3.18 6.69 -12.33
CA ALA A 132 -4.65 6.72 -12.31
C ALA A 132 -5.22 8.14 -12.25
N ARG A 133 -4.49 9.11 -11.71
CA ARG A 133 -4.84 10.54 -11.67
C ARG A 133 -4.40 11.29 -12.92
N GLY A 134 -3.84 10.61 -13.92
CA GLY A 134 -3.45 11.18 -15.21
C GLY A 134 -2.14 11.94 -15.21
N TYR A 135 -1.27 11.73 -14.23
CA TYR A 135 0.06 12.33 -14.23
C TYR A 135 0.99 11.66 -15.23
N ARG A 136 1.99 12.42 -15.73
CA ARG A 136 2.97 11.91 -16.69
C ARG A 136 3.90 10.89 -16.03
N SER A 137 4.50 10.01 -16.85
CA SER A 137 5.39 8.92 -16.41
C SER A 137 6.53 9.38 -15.49
N ARG A 138 7.06 10.60 -15.69
CA ARG A 138 8.09 11.17 -14.82
C ARG A 138 7.59 11.40 -13.39
N VAL A 139 6.37 11.92 -13.22
CA VAL A 139 5.73 12.07 -11.90
C VAL A 139 5.42 10.71 -11.30
N THR A 140 4.98 9.77 -12.12
CA THR A 140 4.68 8.39 -11.71
C THR A 140 5.94 7.68 -11.19
N GLU A 141 7.06 7.83 -11.88
CA GLU A 141 8.37 7.29 -11.46
C GLU A 141 8.85 7.95 -10.16
N ASN A 142 8.77 9.29 -10.06
CA ASN A 142 9.14 10.01 -8.84
C ASN A 142 8.28 9.57 -7.64
N ALA A 143 6.99 9.34 -7.85
CA ALA A 143 6.10 8.87 -6.78
C ALA A 143 6.52 7.49 -6.27
N ALA A 144 6.89 6.58 -7.18
CA ALA A 144 7.40 5.26 -6.82
C ALA A 144 8.72 5.35 -6.05
N GLU A 145 9.64 6.17 -6.53
CA GLU A 145 10.94 6.39 -5.88
C GLU A 145 10.76 6.94 -4.46
N VAL A 146 10.02 8.04 -4.30
CA VAL A 146 9.77 8.66 -2.98
C VAL A 146 9.12 7.66 -2.02
N ALA A 147 8.17 6.86 -2.50
CA ALA A 147 7.53 5.86 -1.66
C ALA A 147 8.51 4.75 -1.23
N LEU A 148 9.39 4.28 -2.13
CA LEU A 148 10.38 3.24 -1.84
C LEU A 148 11.45 3.76 -0.88
N GLU A 149 12.05 4.91 -1.19
CA GLU A 149 13.11 5.51 -0.39
C GLU A 149 12.74 5.65 1.09
N HIS A 150 11.50 6.06 1.36
CA HIS A 150 11.00 6.22 2.72
C HIS A 150 10.64 4.90 3.43
N HIS A 151 10.90 3.76 2.78
CA HIS A 151 10.84 2.42 3.40
C HIS A 151 12.22 1.79 3.59
N LEU A 152 13.30 2.41 3.10
CA LEU A 152 14.65 1.90 3.31
C LEU A 152 14.99 1.85 4.80
N GLY A 153 15.66 0.78 5.20
CA GLY A 153 16.00 0.51 6.60
C GLY A 153 14.91 -0.21 7.42
N ILE A 154 13.75 -0.49 6.87
CA ILE A 154 12.69 -1.22 7.57
C ILE A 154 12.99 -2.73 7.52
N THR A 155 13.31 -3.29 8.68
CA THR A 155 13.62 -4.72 8.84
C THR A 155 12.37 -5.60 8.83
N CYS A 156 12.54 -6.91 8.66
CA CYS A 156 11.48 -7.91 8.85
C CYS A 156 11.64 -8.54 10.23
N ASP A 157 10.76 -8.21 11.16
CA ASP A 157 10.81 -8.68 12.54
C ASP A 157 9.38 -8.92 13.07
N PRO A 158 8.67 -9.93 12.54
CA PRO A 158 7.33 -10.25 12.99
C PRO A 158 7.36 -10.93 14.36
N VAL A 159 6.48 -10.52 15.26
CA VAL A 159 6.38 -11.08 16.61
C VAL A 159 6.13 -12.59 16.53
N GLN A 160 7.01 -13.37 17.17
CA GLN A 160 6.99 -14.83 17.16
C GLN A 160 6.97 -15.47 15.74
N GLY A 161 7.42 -14.75 14.73
CA GLY A 161 7.42 -15.21 13.34
C GLY A 161 6.05 -15.13 12.63
N TYR A 162 5.00 -14.66 13.31
CA TYR A 162 3.69 -14.51 12.70
C TYR A 162 3.56 -13.21 11.91
N VAL A 163 3.14 -13.31 10.64
CA VAL A 163 2.92 -12.16 9.75
C VAL A 163 1.62 -11.42 10.15
N GLN A 164 1.58 -10.92 11.36
CA GLN A 164 0.47 -10.19 11.96
C GLN A 164 0.93 -8.87 12.59
N ILE A 165 1.89 -8.92 13.53
CA ILE A 165 2.47 -7.74 14.19
C ILE A 165 3.95 -7.66 13.82
N PRO A 166 4.43 -6.55 13.27
CA PRO A 166 3.71 -5.32 12.88
C PRO A 166 3.13 -5.34 11.45
N CYS A 167 3.13 -6.49 10.77
CA CYS A 167 2.91 -6.62 9.33
C CYS A 167 1.57 -6.04 8.86
N ILE A 168 0.48 -6.30 9.58
CA ILE A 168 -0.84 -5.80 9.22
C ILE A 168 -0.86 -4.26 9.28
N GLU A 169 -0.32 -3.67 10.33
CA GLU A 169 -0.25 -2.21 10.48
C GLU A 169 0.67 -1.57 9.42
N ARG A 170 1.76 -2.25 9.06
CA ARG A 170 2.67 -1.80 7.98
C ARG A 170 1.97 -1.68 6.62
N ASN A 171 0.97 -2.51 6.35
CA ASN A 171 0.17 -2.37 5.12
C ASN A 171 -0.58 -1.03 5.09
N ALA A 172 -1.21 -0.64 6.19
CA ALA A 172 -1.90 0.64 6.30
C ALA A 172 -0.93 1.82 6.18
N MET A 173 0.21 1.75 6.89
CA MET A 173 1.25 2.77 6.80
C MET A 173 1.84 2.87 5.38
N GLY A 174 2.06 1.74 4.70
CA GLY A 174 2.54 1.70 3.32
C GLY A 174 1.54 2.31 2.34
N ALA A 175 0.25 2.06 2.51
CA ALA A 175 -0.79 2.67 1.67
C ALA A 175 -0.85 4.19 1.85
N ILE A 176 -0.78 4.69 3.09
CA ILE A 176 -0.74 6.14 3.36
C ILE A 176 0.52 6.78 2.79
N LYS A 177 1.70 6.18 2.98
CA LYS A 177 2.95 6.68 2.39
C LYS A 177 2.87 6.73 0.86
N ALA A 178 2.34 5.70 0.22
CA ALA A 178 2.15 5.66 -1.23
C ALA A 178 1.25 6.81 -1.73
N TYR A 179 0.12 7.02 -1.08
CA TYR A 179 -0.77 8.12 -1.42
C TYR A 179 -0.08 9.46 -1.22
N ASN A 180 0.61 9.66 -0.09
CA ASN A 180 1.32 10.89 0.20
C ASN A 180 2.48 11.15 -0.76
N ALA A 181 3.23 10.13 -1.16
CA ALA A 181 4.28 10.24 -2.18
C ALA A 181 3.73 10.77 -3.51
N ALA A 182 2.60 10.23 -3.97
CA ALA A 182 1.94 10.71 -5.17
C ALA A 182 1.44 12.17 -5.03
N VAL A 183 0.97 12.57 -3.85
CA VAL A 183 0.58 13.96 -3.55
C VAL A 183 1.78 14.89 -3.60
N ILE A 184 2.88 14.56 -2.94
CA ILE A 184 4.12 15.35 -2.93
C ILE A 184 4.62 15.56 -4.35
N THR A 185 4.80 14.48 -5.11
CA THR A 185 5.41 14.53 -6.43
C THR A 185 4.52 15.20 -7.49
N SER A 186 3.21 15.15 -7.31
CA SER A 186 2.28 15.87 -8.20
C SER A 186 2.30 17.39 -8.01
N GLY A 187 2.77 17.86 -6.86
CA GLY A 187 2.88 19.29 -6.53
C GLY A 187 4.29 19.86 -6.71
N THR A 188 5.25 19.07 -7.18
CA THR A 188 6.65 19.48 -7.35
C THR A 188 7.11 19.37 -8.80
N ASP A 189 8.25 20.00 -9.13
CA ASP A 189 8.86 19.85 -10.46
C ASP A 189 9.48 18.45 -10.57
N PRO A 190 9.00 17.59 -11.48
CA PRO A 190 9.52 16.23 -11.63
C PRO A 190 10.96 16.18 -12.15
N TYR A 191 11.49 17.28 -12.69
CA TYR A 191 12.89 17.37 -13.12
C TYR A 191 13.85 17.78 -11.99
N SER A 192 13.34 18.15 -10.83
CA SER A 192 14.15 18.43 -9.63
C SER A 192 14.60 17.19 -8.88
N GLN A 193 14.05 16.01 -9.19
CA GLN A 193 14.41 14.73 -8.57
C GLN A 193 15.91 14.43 -8.75
N ARG A 194 16.57 14.02 -7.66
CA ARG A 194 18.03 13.74 -7.64
C ARG A 194 18.33 12.26 -7.62
N VAL A 195 17.44 11.46 -7.07
CA VAL A 195 17.55 10.00 -7.03
C VAL A 195 16.52 9.42 -8.00
N SER A 196 16.92 8.53 -8.88
CA SER A 196 15.99 7.80 -9.74
C SER A 196 15.43 6.57 -9.02
N LEU A 197 14.31 6.03 -9.49
CA LEU A 197 13.77 4.77 -8.97
C LEU A 197 14.79 3.63 -9.07
N ASP A 198 15.54 3.54 -10.18
CA ASP A 198 16.59 2.52 -10.37
C ASP A 198 17.74 2.64 -9.38
N ALA A 199 18.03 3.87 -8.91
CA ALA A 199 19.07 4.08 -7.90
C ALA A 199 18.57 3.82 -6.47
N ALA A 200 17.28 3.89 -6.22
CA ALA A 200 16.65 3.57 -4.93
C ALA A 200 16.44 2.06 -4.75
N ILE A 201 16.29 1.31 -5.85
CA ILE A 201 16.17 -0.16 -5.86
C ILE A 201 17.55 -0.82 -5.73
#